data_35945a5bce28f69e2ba5cf1b72acbaf7
#
_entry.id   35945a5bce28f69e2ba5cf1b72acbaf7
#
_cell.length_a   1.000
_cell.length_b   1.000
_cell.length_c   1.000
_cell.angle_alpha   90.00
_cell.angle_beta   90.00
_cell.angle_gamma   90.00
#
_symmetry.space_group_name_H-M   'P 1'
#
loop_
_entity.id
_entity.type
_entity.pdbx_description
1 polymer ?
#
loop_
_entity_poly.entity_id
_entity_poly.type
_entity_poly.pdbx_seq_one_letter_code
_entity_poly.pdbx_strand_id
1 'polypeptide(L)'
;MSDRLFIFDTTLRDGEQVPGCQLNTVEKIQVAKQLEALGVDVIEAGFPISSPGDFNSVIEISKAVTWPTICALTRAVQKDIDVAADAVKFAKQKRIHTGIGTSDSHIKYKFNSTREEIIERAVAAVKYAKRYVEDVEFYAEDAGRTENEYLARVVEAVIKAGATVVNIPDTTGYCLPEEYGAKIRYLMEHVDGIDKAILSTHCHNDLGMATANTISGVLNGARQVEVTMNGIGERAGNTSLEEVAMILRCHKDIDIDTNINTQKIYSTSRMVSSLMNMPVQPNKAIVGRNAFAHSSGIHQDGVLKNVQTYEIIDPKDVGIDDNAIVLTARSGRAALKHRLHVLGLEMTQEKLDKVYEDFLKLADKKKDITDDDIMVLAGADRNVNHHIKLEYLQVTSGVGVRSVASLGLNISGEHFEAAATGNGPVDAAIKAVKQIIKRQMTLKEFTIQAISKGSDDVGKVHMQVEYDGQMYYGFGANTDIIAASVEAYIDCINKIRK
;
A
#
# COMPACT_ATOMS: atom_id res chain seq x y z
N MET A 1 -14.32 15.72 23.24
CA MET A 1 -13.37 15.67 22.13
C MET A 1 -12.81 14.26 22.18
N SER A 2 -12.76 13.54 21.08
CA SER A 2 -12.10 12.25 20.99
C SER A 2 -10.62 12.40 21.38
N ASP A 3 -10.05 11.35 21.97
CA ASP A 3 -8.62 11.28 22.25
C ASP A 3 -7.86 11.08 20.93
N ARG A 4 -6.60 11.56 20.82
CA ARG A 4 -5.87 11.53 19.57
C ARG A 4 -4.78 10.47 19.57
N LEU A 5 -4.72 9.66 18.52
CA LEU A 5 -3.61 8.77 18.22
C LEU A 5 -2.71 9.41 17.15
N PHE A 6 -1.42 9.51 17.46
CA PHE A 6 -0.40 9.96 16.51
C PHE A 6 0.08 8.78 15.65
N ILE A 7 0.10 8.98 14.35
CA ILE A 7 0.60 7.99 13.39
C ILE A 7 2.03 8.35 13.00
N PHE A 8 2.96 7.52 13.44
CA PHE A 8 4.37 7.58 13.08
C PHE A 8 4.63 6.55 11.96
N ASP A 9 4.95 7.02 10.77
CA ASP A 9 5.22 6.15 9.63
C ASP A 9 6.72 5.92 9.47
N THR A 10 7.14 4.67 9.49
CA THR A 10 8.53 4.24 9.29
C THR A 10 8.75 3.50 7.96
N THR A 11 7.88 3.70 6.98
CA THR A 11 8.01 3.10 5.64
C THR A 11 9.36 3.43 5.00
N LEU A 12 9.85 4.67 5.18
CA LEU A 12 11.10 5.16 4.61
C LEU A 12 12.36 4.82 5.44
N ARG A 13 12.21 4.10 6.56
CA ARG A 13 13.33 3.62 7.37
C ARG A 13 13.24 2.11 7.56
N ASP A 14 12.33 1.59 8.41
CA ASP A 14 12.16 0.16 8.67
C ASP A 14 11.62 -0.58 7.43
N GLY A 15 10.69 0.06 6.72
CA GLY A 15 10.14 -0.46 5.46
C GLY A 15 11.20 -0.72 4.39
N GLU A 16 12.27 0.07 4.34
CA GLU A 16 13.39 -0.12 3.41
C GLU A 16 14.40 -1.20 3.84
N GLN A 17 14.31 -1.70 5.06
CA GLN A 17 15.20 -2.78 5.53
C GLN A 17 14.83 -4.15 4.96
N VAL A 18 13.78 -4.21 4.15
CA VAL A 18 13.43 -5.39 3.36
C VAL A 18 14.40 -5.54 2.18
N PRO A 19 14.98 -6.73 1.96
CA PRO A 19 15.84 -6.96 0.80
C PRO A 19 15.14 -6.62 -0.52
N GLY A 20 15.73 -5.72 -1.31
CA GLY A 20 15.21 -5.29 -2.60
C GLY A 20 14.22 -4.11 -2.57
N CYS A 21 13.90 -3.57 -1.41
CA CYS A 21 12.96 -2.44 -1.25
C CYS A 21 13.63 -1.05 -1.18
N GLN A 22 14.92 -0.95 -1.48
CA GLN A 22 15.65 0.33 -1.41
C GLN A 22 15.14 1.33 -2.44
N LEU A 23 14.88 2.55 -1.98
CA LEU A 23 14.45 3.68 -2.79
C LEU A 23 15.60 4.67 -3.02
N ASN A 24 15.63 5.29 -4.20
CA ASN A 24 16.48 6.46 -4.40
C ASN A 24 15.86 7.72 -3.78
N THR A 25 16.63 8.80 -3.69
CA THR A 25 16.18 10.06 -3.04
C THR A 25 14.91 10.64 -3.68
N VAL A 26 14.75 10.54 -5.00
CA VAL A 26 13.57 11.06 -5.71
C VAL A 26 12.32 10.25 -5.33
N GLU A 27 12.45 8.94 -5.29
CA GLU A 27 11.37 8.04 -4.87
C GLU A 27 11.01 8.24 -3.40
N LYS A 28 12.00 8.40 -2.51
CA LYS A 28 11.77 8.74 -1.09
C LYS A 28 10.97 10.02 -0.92
N ILE A 29 11.28 11.07 -1.70
CA ILE A 29 10.53 12.33 -1.68
C ILE A 29 9.08 12.12 -2.16
N GLN A 30 8.86 11.29 -3.18
CA GLN A 30 7.51 10.98 -3.66
C GLN A 30 6.68 10.27 -2.59
N VAL A 31 7.26 9.25 -1.93
CA VAL A 31 6.60 8.54 -0.82
C VAL A 31 6.34 9.50 0.34
N ALA A 32 7.32 10.32 0.75
CA ALA A 32 7.16 11.27 1.84
C ALA A 32 6.02 12.27 1.61
N LYS A 33 5.90 12.81 0.40
CA LYS A 33 4.78 13.69 0.01
C LYS A 33 3.44 12.96 -0.01
N GLN A 34 3.43 11.71 -0.39
CA GLN A 34 2.21 10.90 -0.36
C GLN A 34 1.79 10.58 1.09
N LEU A 35 2.74 10.29 1.98
CA LEU A 35 2.50 10.10 3.42
C LEU A 35 2.00 11.40 4.07
N GLU A 36 2.56 12.56 3.71
CA GLU A 36 2.04 13.86 4.10
C GLU A 36 0.58 14.05 3.64
N ALA A 37 0.27 13.74 2.39
CA ALA A 37 -1.09 13.83 1.86
C ALA A 37 -2.05 12.81 2.47
N LEU A 38 -1.55 11.64 2.90
CA LEU A 38 -2.31 10.62 3.62
C LEU A 38 -2.66 11.08 5.03
N GLY A 39 -1.86 11.97 5.64
CA GLY A 39 -2.14 12.55 6.94
C GLY A 39 -1.37 11.93 8.11
N VAL A 40 -0.19 11.35 7.87
CA VAL A 40 0.67 10.85 8.97
C VAL A 40 1.24 12.01 9.79
N ASP A 41 1.40 11.82 11.08
CA ASP A 41 1.87 12.88 12.00
C ASP A 41 3.40 12.97 12.00
N VAL A 42 4.07 11.85 11.87
CA VAL A 42 5.55 11.76 11.88
C VAL A 42 6.00 10.85 10.72
N ILE A 43 7.03 11.29 10.00
CA ILE A 43 7.71 10.49 8.98
C ILE A 43 9.12 10.20 9.44
N GLU A 44 9.44 8.94 9.71
CA GLU A 44 10.81 8.52 9.94
C GLU A 44 11.53 8.38 8.60
N ALA A 45 12.34 9.38 8.28
CA ALA A 45 12.87 9.61 6.95
C ALA A 45 14.11 8.76 6.62
N GLY A 46 14.73 8.13 7.62
CA GLY A 46 15.89 7.28 7.44
C GLY A 46 16.81 7.18 8.65
N PHE A 47 18.00 6.59 8.42
CA PHE A 47 19.09 6.46 9.39
C PHE A 47 20.35 7.17 8.86
N PRO A 48 20.47 8.47 9.03
CA PRO A 48 21.44 9.32 8.33
C PRO A 48 22.91 8.92 8.44
N ILE A 49 23.30 8.28 9.55
CA ILE A 49 24.69 7.81 9.74
C ILE A 49 25.02 6.57 8.88
N SER A 50 24.01 5.89 8.35
CA SER A 50 24.18 4.63 7.59
C SER A 50 24.95 4.83 6.29
N SER A 51 24.68 5.92 5.56
CA SER A 51 25.34 6.26 4.32
C SER A 51 25.18 7.74 3.95
N PRO A 52 26.08 8.29 3.09
CA PRO A 52 25.90 9.64 2.54
C PRO A 52 24.57 9.79 1.74
N GLY A 53 24.11 8.73 1.06
CA GLY A 53 22.86 8.73 0.32
C GLY A 53 21.66 8.87 1.23
N ASP A 54 21.64 8.16 2.35
CA ASP A 54 20.56 8.24 3.33
C ASP A 54 20.56 9.60 4.05
N PHE A 55 21.73 10.10 4.42
CA PHE A 55 21.88 11.45 4.94
C PHE A 55 21.29 12.53 4.02
N ASN A 56 21.64 12.48 2.72
CA ASN A 56 21.11 13.42 1.74
C ASN A 56 19.59 13.26 1.53
N SER A 57 19.10 12.04 1.56
CA SER A 57 17.65 11.77 1.42
C SER A 57 16.86 12.39 2.57
N VAL A 58 17.31 12.26 3.81
CA VAL A 58 16.67 12.89 4.97
C VAL A 58 16.67 14.42 4.84
N ILE A 59 17.76 15.04 4.37
CA ILE A 59 17.82 16.48 4.10
C ILE A 59 16.76 16.88 3.05
N GLU A 60 16.68 16.18 1.94
CA GLU A 60 15.78 16.55 0.84
C GLU A 60 14.31 16.31 1.24
N ILE A 61 13.99 15.25 2.00
CA ILE A 61 12.66 15.04 2.58
C ILE A 61 12.33 16.20 3.54
N SER A 62 13.28 16.61 4.41
CA SER A 62 13.11 17.71 5.37
C SER A 62 12.76 19.04 4.70
N LYS A 63 13.22 19.25 3.46
CA LYS A 63 12.89 20.44 2.66
C LYS A 63 11.56 20.31 1.91
N ALA A 64 11.18 19.09 1.53
CA ALA A 64 10.06 18.82 0.63
C ALA A 64 8.71 18.67 1.32
N VAL A 65 8.72 18.28 2.61
CA VAL A 65 7.52 18.03 3.44
C VAL A 65 7.28 19.22 4.35
N THR A 66 6.02 19.54 4.63
CA THR A 66 5.68 20.83 5.24
C THR A 66 5.08 20.77 6.62
N TRP A 67 4.22 19.78 6.92
CA TRP A 67 3.51 19.72 8.20
C TRP A 67 3.83 18.52 9.10
N PRO A 68 4.12 17.30 8.60
CA PRO A 68 4.53 16.21 9.47
C PRO A 68 5.86 16.51 10.15
N THR A 69 6.04 15.96 11.34
CA THR A 69 7.35 15.95 12.00
C THR A 69 8.29 15.01 11.22
N ILE A 70 9.45 15.51 10.81
CA ILE A 70 10.49 14.66 10.20
C ILE A 70 11.38 14.12 11.31
N CYS A 71 11.44 12.78 11.34
CA CYS A 71 12.20 12.03 12.33
C CYS A 71 13.39 11.33 11.68
N ALA A 72 14.49 11.22 12.42
CA ALA A 72 15.66 10.44 12.02
C ALA A 72 16.07 9.48 13.13
N LEU A 73 16.31 8.21 12.76
CA LEU A 73 16.79 7.19 13.68
C LEU A 73 18.25 7.42 14.06
N THR A 74 18.59 7.15 15.32
CA THR A 74 19.97 7.11 15.84
C THR A 74 20.12 5.98 16.85
N ARG A 75 21.32 5.44 16.97
CA ARG A 75 21.70 4.70 18.16
C ARG A 75 21.99 5.68 19.30
N ALA A 76 22.05 5.20 20.53
CA ALA A 76 22.46 5.99 21.70
C ALA A 76 23.98 6.32 21.64
N VAL A 77 24.40 6.97 20.56
CA VAL A 77 25.78 7.37 20.24
C VAL A 77 25.80 8.81 19.77
N GLN A 78 26.66 9.63 20.38
CA GLN A 78 26.71 11.10 20.10
C GLN A 78 26.88 11.39 18.62
N LYS A 79 27.79 10.68 17.92
CA LYS A 79 28.04 10.90 16.50
C LYS A 79 26.78 10.65 15.64
N ASP A 80 25.98 9.62 15.96
CA ASP A 80 24.75 9.34 15.24
C ASP A 80 23.76 10.50 15.43
N ILE A 81 23.65 11.01 16.67
CA ILE A 81 22.77 12.12 17.04
C ILE A 81 23.20 13.42 16.33
N ASP A 82 24.51 13.72 16.26
CA ASP A 82 25.03 14.87 15.53
C ASP A 82 24.64 14.84 14.05
N VAL A 83 24.85 13.69 13.39
CA VAL A 83 24.53 13.51 11.99
C VAL A 83 23.00 13.60 11.74
N ALA A 84 22.20 13.03 12.63
CA ALA A 84 20.74 13.13 12.52
C ALA A 84 20.26 14.57 12.71
N ALA A 85 20.79 15.29 13.69
CA ALA A 85 20.46 16.71 13.92
C ALA A 85 20.76 17.57 12.67
N ASP A 86 21.91 17.33 12.03
CA ASP A 86 22.27 18.00 10.78
C ASP A 86 21.34 17.64 9.62
N ALA A 87 20.89 16.39 9.53
CA ALA A 87 20.01 15.93 8.46
C ALA A 87 18.60 16.53 8.59
N VAL A 88 18.04 16.60 9.81
CA VAL A 88 16.66 17.10 10.02
C VAL A 88 16.57 18.62 10.19
N LYS A 89 17.67 19.36 10.15
CA LYS A 89 17.71 20.81 10.47
C LYS A 89 16.80 21.67 9.60
N PHE A 90 16.49 21.25 8.38
CA PHE A 90 15.63 21.98 7.46
C PHE A 90 14.13 21.70 7.66
N ALA A 91 13.78 20.67 8.45
CA ALA A 91 12.39 20.37 8.75
C ALA A 91 11.78 21.46 9.65
N LYS A 92 10.50 21.78 9.41
CA LYS A 92 9.74 22.71 10.26
C LYS A 92 9.51 22.14 11.65
N GLN A 93 9.10 20.88 11.70
CA GLN A 93 8.98 20.08 12.92
C GLN A 93 9.96 18.92 12.79
N LYS A 94 10.76 18.70 13.80
CA LYS A 94 11.86 17.74 13.75
C LYS A 94 11.97 16.96 15.04
N ARG A 95 12.27 15.67 14.90
CA ARG A 95 12.45 14.74 16.00
C ARG A 95 13.74 13.94 15.80
N ILE A 96 14.44 13.64 16.88
CA ILE A 96 15.50 12.66 16.92
C ILE A 96 14.96 11.43 17.65
N HIS A 97 15.04 10.27 17.00
CA HIS A 97 14.65 8.98 17.54
C HIS A 97 15.91 8.20 17.93
N THR A 98 16.19 8.14 19.23
CA THR A 98 17.40 7.51 19.77
C THR A 98 17.05 6.40 20.74
N GLY A 99 17.89 5.37 20.86
CA GLY A 99 17.56 4.29 21.79
C GLY A 99 18.66 3.23 21.92
N ILE A 100 18.38 2.28 22.80
CA ILE A 100 19.28 1.19 23.14
C ILE A 100 18.47 -0.05 23.56
N GLY A 101 19.04 -1.24 23.35
CA GLY A 101 18.41 -2.51 23.76
C GLY A 101 18.33 -2.68 25.27
N THR A 102 17.15 -3.05 25.75
CA THR A 102 16.84 -3.14 27.20
C THR A 102 16.65 -4.56 27.70
N SER A 103 16.44 -5.55 26.81
CA SER A 103 16.32 -6.96 27.25
C SER A 103 17.65 -7.50 27.78
N ASP A 104 17.58 -8.43 28.73
CA ASP A 104 18.76 -9.10 29.27
C ASP A 104 19.60 -9.78 28.18
N SER A 105 18.95 -10.25 27.12
CA SER A 105 19.63 -10.79 25.95
C SER A 105 20.50 -9.74 25.24
N HIS A 106 19.94 -8.53 25.02
CA HIS A 106 20.70 -7.44 24.40
C HIS A 106 21.78 -6.91 25.33
N ILE A 107 21.48 -6.71 26.62
CA ILE A 107 22.44 -6.24 27.61
C ILE A 107 23.65 -7.16 27.66
N LYS A 108 23.41 -8.48 27.75
CA LYS A 108 24.47 -9.47 27.87
C LYS A 108 25.25 -9.70 26.58
N TYR A 109 24.55 -9.95 25.47
CA TYR A 109 25.19 -10.45 24.24
C TYR A 109 25.49 -9.37 23.22
N LYS A 110 24.70 -8.26 23.16
CA LYS A 110 24.92 -7.16 22.22
C LYS A 110 25.84 -6.08 22.81
N PHE A 111 25.69 -5.78 24.10
CA PHE A 111 26.41 -4.68 24.74
C PHE A 111 27.50 -5.12 25.72
N ASN A 112 27.46 -6.36 26.20
CA ASN A 112 28.33 -6.85 27.28
C ASN A 112 28.39 -5.87 28.45
N SER A 113 27.22 -5.49 29.00
CA SER A 113 26.99 -4.38 29.91
C SER A 113 26.09 -4.80 31.07
N THR A 114 25.72 -3.86 31.91
CA THR A 114 24.78 -4.06 33.02
C THR A 114 23.49 -3.24 32.79
N ARG A 115 22.43 -3.57 33.52
CA ARG A 115 21.14 -2.84 33.47
C ARG A 115 21.33 -1.36 33.84
N GLU A 116 22.16 -1.06 34.81
CA GLU A 116 22.47 0.29 35.29
C GLU A 116 23.22 1.10 34.23
N GLU A 117 24.25 0.55 33.62
CA GLU A 117 25.00 1.20 32.53
C GLU A 117 24.13 1.48 31.30
N ILE A 118 23.16 0.60 31.00
CA ILE A 118 22.19 0.83 29.93
C ILE A 118 21.30 2.04 30.24
N ILE A 119 20.81 2.19 31.48
CA ILE A 119 20.05 3.37 31.90
C ILE A 119 20.89 4.63 31.78
N GLU A 120 22.14 4.61 32.24
CA GLU A 120 23.05 5.76 32.11
C GLU A 120 23.27 6.18 30.66
N ARG A 121 23.50 5.21 29.78
CA ARG A 121 23.65 5.45 28.32
C ARG A 121 22.37 6.00 27.71
N ALA A 122 21.21 5.48 28.06
CA ALA A 122 19.91 5.95 27.61
C ALA A 122 19.67 7.42 28.00
N VAL A 123 19.89 7.76 29.29
CA VAL A 123 19.78 9.11 29.83
C VAL A 123 20.74 10.06 29.13
N ALA A 124 22.01 9.65 28.95
CA ALA A 124 23.02 10.47 28.28
C ALA A 124 22.63 10.78 26.82
N ALA A 125 22.10 9.79 26.08
CA ALA A 125 21.67 9.95 24.70
C ALA A 125 20.49 10.93 24.59
N VAL A 126 19.46 10.78 25.42
CA VAL A 126 18.31 11.69 25.43
C VAL A 126 18.75 13.12 25.78
N LYS A 127 19.54 13.33 26.84
CA LYS A 127 20.06 14.63 27.18
C LYS A 127 20.91 15.25 26.07
N TYR A 128 21.66 14.44 25.36
CA TYR A 128 22.47 14.90 24.24
C TYR A 128 21.61 15.34 23.06
N ALA A 129 20.60 14.55 22.68
CA ALA A 129 19.67 14.85 21.60
C ALA A 129 18.86 16.13 21.89
N LYS A 130 18.47 16.36 23.16
CA LYS A 130 17.78 17.57 23.61
C LYS A 130 18.57 18.88 23.37
N ARG A 131 19.86 18.82 23.10
CA ARG A 131 20.64 19.99 22.71
C ARG A 131 20.32 20.51 21.31
N TYR A 132 19.75 19.63 20.45
CA TYR A 132 19.49 19.92 19.04
C TYR A 132 18.00 20.10 18.72
N VAL A 133 17.14 19.35 19.41
CA VAL A 133 15.70 19.35 19.17
C VAL A 133 14.91 19.33 20.49
N GLU A 134 13.71 19.96 20.47
CA GLU A 134 12.80 19.89 21.59
C GLU A 134 12.07 18.53 21.69
N ASP A 135 11.83 17.89 20.56
CA ASP A 135 11.11 16.64 20.46
C ASP A 135 12.09 15.47 20.31
N VAL A 136 12.20 14.63 21.34
CA VAL A 136 13.10 13.48 21.39
C VAL A 136 12.28 12.23 21.70
N GLU A 137 12.31 11.28 20.79
CA GLU A 137 11.76 9.94 20.99
C GLU A 137 12.86 8.98 21.42
N PHE A 138 12.55 8.18 22.44
CA PHE A 138 13.44 7.12 22.91
C PHE A 138 12.82 5.76 22.67
N TYR A 139 13.54 4.86 22.00
CA TYR A 139 13.10 3.46 21.85
C TYR A 139 13.87 2.55 22.83
N ALA A 140 13.10 1.74 23.60
CA ALA A 140 13.62 0.67 24.43
C ALA A 140 13.69 -0.63 23.63
N GLU A 141 14.73 -0.79 22.75
CA GLU A 141 14.81 -1.94 21.83
C GLU A 141 14.64 -3.26 22.58
N ASP A 142 13.81 -4.15 22.04
CA ASP A 142 13.43 -5.44 22.61
C ASP A 142 12.64 -5.33 23.93
N ALA A 143 11.88 -4.25 24.09
CA ALA A 143 11.01 -4.04 25.26
C ALA A 143 9.98 -5.16 25.42
N GLY A 144 9.53 -5.79 24.35
CA GLY A 144 8.62 -6.94 24.40
C GLY A 144 9.12 -8.04 25.34
N ARG A 145 10.43 -8.31 25.35
CA ARG A 145 11.08 -9.32 26.18
C ARG A 145 11.78 -8.77 27.42
N THR A 146 11.66 -7.46 27.66
CA THR A 146 12.23 -6.80 28.85
C THR A 146 11.29 -6.98 30.06
N GLU A 147 11.85 -7.24 31.23
CA GLU A 147 11.11 -7.31 32.48
C GLU A 147 10.44 -5.97 32.81
N ASN A 148 9.18 -6.00 33.24
CA ASN A 148 8.36 -4.81 33.41
C ASN A 148 8.92 -3.80 34.42
N GLU A 149 9.41 -4.27 35.60
CA GLU A 149 9.98 -3.39 36.63
C GLU A 149 11.23 -2.66 36.13
N TYR A 150 12.10 -3.38 35.43
CA TYR A 150 13.30 -2.78 34.85
C TYR A 150 12.95 -1.83 33.71
N LEU A 151 12.01 -2.21 32.83
CA LEU A 151 11.54 -1.36 31.75
C LEU A 151 10.94 -0.05 32.29
N ALA A 152 10.13 -0.11 33.37
CA ALA A 152 9.58 1.08 34.01
C ALA A 152 10.69 2.02 34.52
N ARG A 153 11.76 1.50 35.12
CA ARG A 153 12.93 2.29 35.53
C ARG A 153 13.61 2.99 34.34
N VAL A 154 13.76 2.29 33.21
CA VAL A 154 14.33 2.89 31.99
C VAL A 154 13.44 4.02 31.48
N VAL A 155 12.13 3.76 31.35
CA VAL A 155 11.13 4.73 30.85
C VAL A 155 11.10 5.97 31.73
N GLU A 156 11.03 5.80 33.04
CA GLU A 156 11.08 6.90 34.00
C GLU A 156 12.37 7.75 33.87
N ALA A 157 13.52 7.08 33.75
CA ALA A 157 14.81 7.76 33.64
C ALA A 157 14.92 8.58 32.35
N VAL A 158 14.44 8.09 31.23
CA VAL A 158 14.50 8.82 29.95
C VAL A 158 13.47 9.95 29.89
N ILE A 159 12.29 9.80 30.50
CA ILE A 159 11.32 10.90 30.67
C ILE A 159 11.92 12.01 31.53
N LYS A 160 12.54 11.70 32.65
CA LYS A 160 13.25 12.65 33.48
C LYS A 160 14.42 13.31 32.74
N ALA A 161 15.04 12.64 31.79
CA ALA A 161 16.09 13.20 30.93
C ALA A 161 15.55 14.14 29.82
N GLY A 162 14.22 14.12 29.55
CA GLY A 162 13.54 15.01 28.63
C GLY A 162 12.98 14.34 27.37
N ALA A 163 12.86 13.01 27.33
CA ALA A 163 12.16 12.32 26.25
C ALA A 163 10.69 12.77 26.23
N THR A 164 10.18 13.10 25.06
CA THR A 164 8.80 13.52 24.81
C THR A 164 7.91 12.37 24.36
N VAL A 165 8.53 11.36 23.78
CA VAL A 165 7.89 10.10 23.38
C VAL A 165 8.79 8.94 23.80
N VAL A 166 8.19 7.85 24.29
CA VAL A 166 8.91 6.62 24.59
C VAL A 166 8.26 5.45 23.84
N ASN A 167 9.02 4.89 22.93
CA ASN A 167 8.62 3.75 22.12
C ASN A 167 8.94 2.43 22.83
N ILE A 168 7.97 1.52 22.86
CA ILE A 168 8.01 0.21 23.50
C ILE A 168 7.95 -0.89 22.42
N PRO A 169 9.07 -1.22 21.76
CA PRO A 169 9.03 -2.13 20.62
C PRO A 169 8.94 -3.61 21.04
N ASP A 170 8.03 -4.34 20.39
CA ASP A 170 8.09 -5.79 20.26
C ASP A 170 8.98 -6.14 19.07
N THR A 171 10.29 -5.96 19.26
CA THR A 171 11.32 -6.04 18.21
C THR A 171 11.38 -7.40 17.53
N THR A 172 11.03 -8.46 18.23
CA THR A 172 11.08 -9.84 17.71
C THR A 172 9.72 -10.37 17.28
N GLY A 173 8.66 -9.56 17.37
CA GLY A 173 7.30 -9.98 17.06
C GLY A 173 6.82 -11.16 17.89
N TYR A 174 7.25 -11.22 19.17
CA TYR A 174 7.07 -12.36 20.05
C TYR A 174 5.81 -12.26 20.92
N CYS A 175 5.41 -11.04 21.29
CA CYS A 175 4.34 -10.82 22.26
C CYS A 175 2.97 -11.26 21.72
N LEU A 176 2.13 -11.74 22.63
CA LEU A 176 0.70 -11.87 22.40
C LEU A 176 -0.01 -10.55 22.73
N PRO A 177 -1.19 -10.25 22.13
CA PRO A 177 -1.87 -8.98 22.35
C PRO A 177 -2.16 -8.65 23.80
N GLU A 178 -2.57 -9.65 24.59
CA GLU A 178 -2.86 -9.48 25.99
C GLU A 178 -1.59 -9.18 26.82
N GLU A 179 -0.48 -9.85 26.52
CA GLU A 179 0.82 -9.61 27.16
C GLU A 179 1.35 -8.22 26.83
N TYR A 180 1.27 -7.83 25.57
CA TYR A 180 1.74 -6.52 25.12
C TYR A 180 0.90 -5.37 25.72
N GLY A 181 -0.43 -5.50 25.67
CA GLY A 181 -1.34 -4.53 26.31
C GLY A 181 -1.12 -4.42 27.81
N ALA A 182 -0.92 -5.54 28.51
CA ALA A 182 -0.62 -5.54 29.92
C ALA A 182 0.70 -4.84 30.24
N LYS A 183 1.72 -4.97 29.37
CA LYS A 183 2.99 -4.25 29.51
C LYS A 183 2.81 -2.74 29.40
N ILE A 184 2.05 -2.26 28.41
CA ILE A 184 1.76 -0.82 28.28
C ILE A 184 0.98 -0.31 29.49
N ARG A 185 -0.06 -1.03 29.94
CA ARG A 185 -0.81 -0.68 31.15
C ARG A 185 0.09 -0.62 32.37
N TYR A 186 0.99 -1.60 32.54
CA TYR A 186 1.93 -1.61 33.65
C TYR A 186 2.79 -0.33 33.67
N LEU A 187 3.29 0.12 32.53
CA LEU A 187 4.07 1.35 32.45
C LEU A 187 3.22 2.58 32.78
N MET A 188 1.98 2.65 32.29
CA MET A 188 1.05 3.73 32.61
C MET A 188 0.76 3.85 34.11
N GLU A 189 0.75 2.71 34.82
CA GLU A 189 0.42 2.65 36.25
C GLU A 189 1.62 2.83 37.17
N HIS A 190 2.85 2.52 36.71
CA HIS A 190 4.03 2.41 37.60
C HIS A 190 5.17 3.36 37.26
N VAL A 191 5.08 4.16 36.18
CA VAL A 191 6.13 5.10 35.81
C VAL A 191 5.79 6.50 36.31
N ASP A 192 6.63 7.04 37.19
CA ASP A 192 6.48 8.41 37.69
C ASP A 192 6.69 9.45 36.59
N GLY A 193 5.69 10.32 36.37
CA GLY A 193 5.73 11.37 35.35
C GLY A 193 5.45 10.87 33.94
N ILE A 194 4.76 9.73 33.81
CA ILE A 194 4.35 9.17 32.50
C ILE A 194 3.47 10.14 31.69
N ASP A 195 2.74 11.02 32.37
CA ASP A 195 1.92 12.09 31.80
C ASP A 195 2.72 13.16 31.03
N LYS A 196 4.05 13.19 31.19
CA LYS A 196 4.97 14.12 30.51
C LYS A 196 5.47 13.62 29.16
N ALA A 197 5.18 12.39 28.83
CA ALA A 197 5.59 11.79 27.57
C ALA A 197 4.45 10.93 26.97
N ILE A 198 4.51 10.70 25.68
CA ILE A 198 3.61 9.79 24.97
C ILE A 198 4.25 8.42 24.92
N LEU A 199 3.51 7.35 25.28
CA LEU A 199 3.93 5.99 24.97
C LEU A 199 3.59 5.67 23.50
N SER A 200 4.58 5.13 22.79
CA SER A 200 4.48 4.67 21.42
C SER A 200 4.59 3.15 21.36
N THR A 201 3.88 2.54 20.42
CA THR A 201 4.00 1.11 20.11
C THR A 201 4.74 0.91 18.80
N HIS A 202 5.60 -0.11 18.74
CA HIS A 202 6.23 -0.57 17.51
C HIS A 202 6.25 -2.11 17.52
N CYS A 203 5.50 -2.75 16.66
CA CYS A 203 5.35 -4.21 16.70
C CYS A 203 5.72 -4.84 15.37
N HIS A 204 6.66 -5.81 15.42
CA HIS A 204 6.98 -6.68 14.29
C HIS A 204 5.99 -7.83 14.16
N ASN A 205 5.91 -8.41 12.95
CA ASN A 205 4.83 -9.33 12.57
C ASN A 205 5.28 -10.79 12.46
N ASP A 206 6.34 -11.19 13.16
CA ASP A 206 6.93 -12.52 13.05
C ASP A 206 5.94 -13.65 13.39
N LEU A 207 5.06 -13.43 14.35
CA LEU A 207 3.97 -14.35 14.69
C LEU A 207 2.59 -13.93 14.13
N GLY A 208 2.55 -12.91 13.25
CA GLY A 208 1.29 -12.44 12.66
C GLY A 208 0.43 -11.60 13.62
N MET A 209 1.01 -11.02 14.68
CA MET A 209 0.27 -10.32 15.76
C MET A 209 0.53 -8.81 15.78
N ALA A 210 1.30 -8.25 14.87
CA ALA A 210 1.74 -6.85 14.94
C ALA A 210 0.59 -5.87 15.11
N THR A 211 -0.41 -5.90 14.23
CA THR A 211 -1.57 -5.00 14.30
C THR A 211 -2.39 -5.25 15.59
N ALA A 212 -2.59 -6.50 15.98
CA ALA A 212 -3.31 -6.84 17.20
C ALA A 212 -2.59 -6.37 18.47
N ASN A 213 -1.26 -6.51 18.52
CA ASN A 213 -0.44 -6.00 19.62
C ASN A 213 -0.50 -4.48 19.71
N THR A 214 -0.37 -3.79 18.56
CA THR A 214 -0.47 -2.34 18.47
C THR A 214 -1.81 -1.82 18.99
N ILE A 215 -2.92 -2.39 18.54
CA ILE A 215 -4.26 -2.00 19.02
C ILE A 215 -4.41 -2.29 20.51
N SER A 216 -3.91 -3.44 20.97
CA SER A 216 -3.91 -3.74 22.42
C SER A 216 -3.12 -2.70 23.22
N GLY A 217 -1.98 -2.25 22.71
CA GLY A 217 -1.20 -1.15 23.31
C GLY A 217 -1.97 0.18 23.37
N VAL A 218 -2.65 0.54 22.28
CA VAL A 218 -3.50 1.75 22.22
C VAL A 218 -4.63 1.69 23.24
N LEU A 219 -5.33 0.57 23.34
CA LEU A 219 -6.41 0.37 24.32
C LEU A 219 -5.93 0.40 25.76
N ASN A 220 -4.63 0.21 26.00
CA ASN A 220 -4.00 0.23 27.33
C ASN A 220 -3.18 1.50 27.60
N GLY A 221 -3.29 2.56 26.77
CA GLY A 221 -2.75 3.89 27.10
C GLY A 221 -1.71 4.45 26.14
N ALA A 222 -1.23 3.69 25.15
CA ALA A 222 -0.37 4.25 24.10
C ALA A 222 -1.14 5.26 23.23
N ARG A 223 -0.47 6.35 22.83
CA ARG A 223 -1.05 7.42 22.01
C ARG A 223 -0.22 7.77 20.77
N GLN A 224 0.82 7.01 20.50
CA GLN A 224 1.49 6.94 19.22
C GLN A 224 1.65 5.49 18.78
N VAL A 225 1.59 5.26 17.48
CA VAL A 225 1.87 3.95 16.87
C VAL A 225 2.87 4.11 15.75
N GLU A 226 3.90 3.28 15.74
CA GLU A 226 4.82 3.17 14.62
C GLU A 226 4.35 2.09 13.67
N VAL A 227 4.15 2.49 12.43
CA VAL A 227 3.52 1.68 11.39
C VAL A 227 4.24 1.82 10.07
N THR A 228 3.97 0.92 9.14
CA THR A 228 4.39 1.07 7.74
C THR A 228 3.22 0.87 6.81
N MET A 229 3.26 1.52 5.65
CA MET A 229 2.30 1.23 4.58
C MET A 229 2.48 -0.23 4.12
N ASN A 230 1.39 -0.97 3.97
CA ASN A 230 1.36 -2.40 3.62
C ASN A 230 1.97 -3.33 4.69
N GLY A 231 2.34 -2.83 5.86
CA GLY A 231 3.00 -3.62 6.89
C GLY A 231 4.40 -4.09 6.50
N ILE A 232 5.07 -3.44 5.56
CA ILE A 232 6.43 -3.79 5.15
C ILE A 232 7.43 -3.53 6.27
N GLY A 233 8.56 -4.24 6.27
CA GLY A 233 9.59 -4.09 7.28
C GLY A 233 10.46 -5.32 7.39
N GLU A 234 11.41 -5.28 8.29
CA GLU A 234 12.37 -6.38 8.45
C GLU A 234 11.67 -7.70 8.76
N ARG A 235 12.18 -8.81 8.23
CA ARG A 235 11.67 -10.18 8.37
C ARG A 235 10.23 -10.33 7.86
N ALA A 236 9.24 -10.42 8.77
CA ALA A 236 7.81 -10.57 8.45
C ALA A 236 7.05 -9.23 8.37
N GLY A 237 7.74 -8.12 8.59
CA GLY A 237 7.19 -6.77 8.51
C GLY A 237 6.73 -6.19 9.85
N ASN A 238 6.05 -5.07 9.76
CA ASN A 238 5.56 -4.24 10.84
C ASN A 238 4.03 -4.23 10.94
N THR A 239 3.52 -3.53 11.92
CA THR A 239 2.11 -3.12 11.96
C THR A 239 1.74 -2.34 10.70
N SER A 240 0.62 -2.69 10.08
CA SER A 240 0.14 -2.04 8.87
C SER A 240 -0.64 -0.76 9.19
N LEU A 241 -0.24 0.37 8.59
CA LEU A 241 -0.91 1.66 8.76
C LEU A 241 -2.40 1.58 8.40
N GLU A 242 -2.70 1.01 7.24
CA GLU A 242 -4.06 0.87 6.73
C GLU A 242 -4.96 0.05 7.65
N GLU A 243 -4.42 -0.97 8.30
CA GLU A 243 -5.18 -1.80 9.24
C GLU A 243 -5.53 -1.03 10.51
N VAL A 244 -4.55 -0.33 11.11
CA VAL A 244 -4.79 0.50 12.30
C VAL A 244 -5.82 1.60 12.01
N ALA A 245 -5.66 2.34 10.92
CA ALA A 245 -6.56 3.42 10.55
C ALA A 245 -8.00 2.93 10.36
N MET A 246 -8.17 1.79 9.70
CA MET A 246 -9.50 1.25 9.44
C MET A 246 -10.13 0.54 10.64
N ILE A 247 -9.34 -0.05 11.54
CA ILE A 247 -9.85 -0.57 12.82
C ILE A 247 -10.49 0.56 13.63
N LEU A 248 -9.78 1.68 13.80
CA LEU A 248 -10.31 2.83 14.56
C LEU A 248 -11.54 3.44 13.89
N ARG A 249 -11.57 3.50 12.55
CA ARG A 249 -12.72 3.99 11.81
C ARG A 249 -13.97 3.10 11.93
N CYS A 250 -13.78 1.78 11.97
CA CYS A 250 -14.88 0.80 12.06
C CYS A 250 -15.42 0.65 13.49
N HIS A 251 -14.55 0.73 14.49
CA HIS A 251 -14.90 0.58 15.90
C HIS A 251 -15.19 1.93 16.55
N LYS A 252 -16.42 2.43 16.35
CA LYS A 252 -16.86 3.74 16.89
C LYS A 252 -16.99 3.79 18.41
N ASP A 253 -16.94 2.66 19.07
CA ASP A 253 -16.85 2.52 20.52
C ASP A 253 -15.47 2.87 21.07
N ILE A 254 -14.45 2.91 20.21
CA ILE A 254 -13.11 3.40 20.53
C ILE A 254 -13.10 4.91 20.26
N ASP A 255 -13.18 5.74 21.33
CA ASP A 255 -13.19 7.21 21.21
C ASP A 255 -11.75 7.76 21.00
N ILE A 256 -11.09 7.30 19.95
CA ILE A 256 -9.73 7.66 19.55
C ILE A 256 -9.70 7.95 18.05
N ASP A 257 -9.22 9.13 17.66
CA ASP A 257 -9.16 9.57 16.26
C ASP A 257 -7.73 9.72 15.75
N THR A 258 -7.58 9.66 14.43
CA THR A 258 -6.33 9.94 13.70
C THR A 258 -6.54 11.01 12.63
N ASN A 259 -5.45 11.59 12.13
CA ASN A 259 -5.50 12.52 10.99
C ASN A 259 -5.52 11.81 9.62
N ILE A 260 -5.56 10.49 9.60
CA ILE A 260 -5.43 9.73 8.35
C ILE A 260 -6.63 10.00 7.43
N ASN A 261 -6.34 10.49 6.23
CA ASN A 261 -7.29 10.53 5.12
C ASN A 261 -7.42 9.14 4.50
N THR A 262 -8.38 8.37 4.99
CA THR A 262 -8.55 6.97 4.62
C THR A 262 -8.75 6.78 3.10
N GLN A 263 -9.37 7.75 2.39
CA GLN A 263 -9.57 7.69 0.94
C GLN A 263 -8.25 7.72 0.12
N LYS A 264 -7.12 8.01 0.77
CA LYS A 264 -5.79 7.94 0.15
C LYS A 264 -5.03 6.64 0.44
N ILE A 265 -5.59 5.75 1.25
CA ILE A 265 -4.94 4.49 1.65
C ILE A 265 -4.58 3.64 0.44
N TYR A 266 -5.55 3.35 -0.43
CA TYR A 266 -5.30 2.46 -1.58
C TYR A 266 -4.26 3.03 -2.55
N SER A 267 -4.35 4.31 -2.89
CA SER A 267 -3.38 4.96 -3.78
C SER A 267 -1.97 4.99 -3.19
N THR A 268 -1.84 5.21 -1.87
CA THR A 268 -0.56 5.16 -1.15
C THR A 268 0.02 3.76 -1.14
N SER A 269 -0.81 2.75 -0.82
CA SER A 269 -0.44 1.34 -0.87
C SER A 269 0.11 0.93 -2.23
N ARG A 270 -0.56 1.32 -3.31
CA ARG A 270 -0.14 1.03 -4.69
C ARG A 270 1.17 1.72 -5.04
N MET A 271 1.35 2.98 -4.65
CA MET A 271 2.59 3.72 -4.88
C MET A 271 3.78 3.04 -4.19
N VAL A 272 3.67 2.76 -2.89
CA VAL A 272 4.73 2.10 -2.11
C VAL A 272 5.05 0.73 -2.69
N SER A 273 4.03 -0.09 -2.98
CA SER A 273 4.20 -1.41 -3.59
C SER A 273 4.95 -1.36 -4.94
N SER A 274 4.61 -0.36 -5.77
CA SER A 274 5.24 -0.19 -7.09
C SER A 274 6.68 0.29 -7.00
N LEU A 275 6.95 1.33 -6.19
CA LEU A 275 8.29 1.91 -6.07
C LEU A 275 9.28 0.96 -5.39
N MET A 276 8.82 0.23 -4.37
CA MET A 276 9.64 -0.74 -3.64
C MET A 276 9.68 -2.12 -4.30
N ASN A 277 8.99 -2.30 -5.44
CA ASN A 277 8.88 -3.60 -6.13
C ASN A 277 8.46 -4.73 -5.18
N MET A 278 7.58 -4.43 -4.22
CA MET A 278 7.05 -5.38 -3.23
C MET A 278 5.53 -5.53 -3.42
N PRO A 279 5.07 -6.51 -4.22
CA PRO A 279 3.66 -6.70 -4.51
C PRO A 279 2.85 -6.99 -3.25
N VAL A 280 1.72 -6.31 -3.10
CA VAL A 280 0.76 -6.57 -2.03
C VAL A 280 0.12 -7.95 -2.26
N GLN A 281 0.06 -8.77 -1.21
CA GLN A 281 -0.63 -10.06 -1.29
C GLN A 281 -2.09 -9.87 -1.70
N PRO A 282 -2.64 -10.70 -2.59
CA PRO A 282 -4.02 -10.55 -3.05
C PRO A 282 -5.07 -10.53 -1.95
N ASN A 283 -4.84 -11.25 -0.87
CA ASN A 283 -5.71 -11.35 0.31
C ASN A 283 -5.29 -10.45 1.49
N LYS A 284 -4.37 -9.51 1.28
CA LYS A 284 -4.01 -8.53 2.30
C LYS A 284 -5.25 -7.76 2.72
N ALA A 285 -5.45 -7.58 4.01
CA ALA A 285 -6.55 -6.78 4.54
C ALA A 285 -6.52 -5.35 3.95
N ILE A 286 -7.66 -4.77 3.70
CA ILE A 286 -7.89 -3.39 3.25
C ILE A 286 -7.40 -3.10 1.81
N VAL A 287 -6.16 -3.46 1.46
CA VAL A 287 -5.50 -3.02 0.21
C VAL A 287 -5.23 -4.14 -0.78
N GLY A 288 -5.46 -5.40 -0.42
CA GLY A 288 -5.32 -6.53 -1.32
C GLY A 288 -6.41 -6.51 -2.39
N ARG A 289 -6.09 -6.94 -3.62
CA ARG A 289 -7.06 -6.97 -4.74
C ARG A 289 -8.32 -7.79 -4.46
N ASN A 290 -8.26 -8.73 -3.52
CA ASN A 290 -9.39 -9.57 -3.11
C ASN A 290 -10.11 -9.05 -1.86
N ALA A 291 -9.65 -7.96 -1.24
CA ALA A 291 -10.18 -7.47 0.02
C ALA A 291 -11.69 -7.13 -0.06
N PHE A 292 -12.14 -6.68 -1.23
CA PHE A 292 -13.54 -6.32 -1.53
C PHE A 292 -14.12 -7.17 -2.67
N ALA A 293 -13.62 -8.39 -2.88
CA ALA A 293 -14.07 -9.27 -3.93
C ALA A 293 -14.84 -10.45 -3.36
N HIS A 294 -16.05 -10.68 -3.88
CA HIS A 294 -16.91 -11.79 -3.48
C HIS A 294 -17.02 -12.81 -4.61
N SER A 295 -16.63 -14.07 -4.35
CA SER A 295 -16.72 -15.18 -5.31
C SER A 295 -17.77 -16.24 -4.92
N SER A 296 -18.20 -16.29 -3.66
CA SER A 296 -19.23 -17.22 -3.18
C SER A 296 -20.62 -16.71 -3.53
N GLY A 297 -21.46 -17.58 -4.13
CA GLY A 297 -22.83 -17.20 -4.52
C GLY A 297 -23.71 -16.74 -3.34
N ILE A 298 -23.51 -17.31 -2.14
CA ILE A 298 -24.23 -16.90 -0.93
C ILE A 298 -23.81 -15.47 -0.53
N HIS A 299 -22.52 -15.17 -0.56
CA HIS A 299 -22.02 -13.84 -0.24
C HIS A 299 -22.48 -12.81 -1.28
N GLN A 300 -22.39 -13.15 -2.58
CA GLN A 300 -22.82 -12.29 -3.67
C GLN A 300 -24.32 -11.94 -3.57
N ASP A 301 -25.17 -12.91 -3.28
CA ASP A 301 -26.62 -12.69 -3.08
C ASP A 301 -26.89 -11.79 -1.85
N GLY A 302 -26.12 -11.98 -0.76
CA GLY A 302 -26.20 -11.13 0.43
C GLY A 302 -25.81 -9.69 0.15
N VAL A 303 -24.65 -9.47 -0.46
CA VAL A 303 -24.13 -8.13 -0.81
C VAL A 303 -25.08 -7.39 -1.76
N LEU A 304 -25.66 -8.10 -2.76
CA LEU A 304 -26.63 -7.50 -3.69
C LEU A 304 -27.93 -7.09 -3.02
N LYS A 305 -28.30 -7.72 -1.90
CA LYS A 305 -29.47 -7.34 -1.09
C LYS A 305 -29.15 -6.20 -0.14
N ASN A 306 -28.05 -6.29 0.56
CA ASN A 306 -27.51 -5.25 1.44
C ASN A 306 -26.01 -5.50 1.67
N VAL A 307 -25.19 -4.53 1.31
CA VAL A 307 -23.72 -4.56 1.45
C VAL A 307 -23.29 -4.92 2.87
N GLN A 308 -24.00 -4.42 3.90
CA GLN A 308 -23.71 -4.67 5.31
C GLN A 308 -23.85 -6.13 5.77
N THR A 309 -24.37 -7.02 4.91
CA THR A 309 -24.47 -8.45 5.24
C THR A 309 -23.10 -9.14 5.31
N TYR A 310 -22.11 -8.65 4.55
CA TYR A 310 -20.78 -9.24 4.44
C TYR A 310 -19.64 -8.22 4.40
N GLU A 311 -19.93 -6.92 4.40
CA GLU A 311 -18.93 -5.87 4.36
C GLU A 311 -19.06 -4.93 5.55
N ILE A 312 -17.96 -4.70 6.23
CA ILE A 312 -17.83 -3.75 7.36
C ILE A 312 -17.16 -2.44 6.93
N ILE A 313 -16.63 -2.39 5.72
CA ILE A 313 -15.91 -1.26 5.13
C ILE A 313 -16.47 -1.02 3.73
N ASP A 314 -16.87 0.23 3.44
CA ASP A 314 -17.14 0.63 2.06
C ASP A 314 -15.81 0.80 1.32
N PRO A 315 -15.59 0.17 0.15
CA PRO A 315 -14.37 0.37 -0.64
C PRO A 315 -14.03 1.83 -0.90
N LYS A 316 -15.02 2.69 -1.05
CA LYS A 316 -14.85 4.14 -1.23
C LYS A 316 -14.19 4.80 -0.03
N ASP A 317 -14.37 4.25 1.17
CA ASP A 317 -13.71 4.75 2.38
C ASP A 317 -12.20 4.63 2.33
N VAL A 318 -11.67 3.72 1.51
CA VAL A 318 -10.23 3.51 1.32
C VAL A 318 -9.72 3.96 -0.05
N GLY A 319 -10.59 4.58 -0.87
CA GLY A 319 -10.25 5.13 -2.19
C GLY A 319 -10.32 4.11 -3.33
N ILE A 320 -11.19 3.10 -3.20
CA ILE A 320 -11.51 2.13 -4.26
C ILE A 320 -12.91 2.46 -4.77
N ASP A 321 -13.06 2.67 -6.08
CA ASP A 321 -14.30 3.18 -6.66
C ASP A 321 -15.46 2.18 -6.67
N ASP A 322 -15.17 0.85 -6.75
CA ASP A 322 -16.21 -0.18 -6.87
C ASP A 322 -15.84 -1.53 -6.24
N ASN A 323 -16.85 -2.27 -5.79
CA ASN A 323 -16.76 -3.67 -5.36
C ASN A 323 -16.67 -4.60 -6.56
N ALA A 324 -15.70 -5.50 -6.59
CA ALA A 324 -15.58 -6.49 -7.65
C ALA A 324 -16.38 -7.76 -7.35
N ILE A 325 -17.53 -7.95 -8.00
CA ILE A 325 -18.18 -9.27 -8.07
C ILE A 325 -17.42 -10.12 -9.09
N VAL A 326 -16.58 -11.02 -8.58
CA VAL A 326 -15.81 -11.95 -9.41
C VAL A 326 -16.65 -13.19 -9.69
N LEU A 327 -16.99 -13.43 -10.97
CA LEU A 327 -17.76 -14.58 -11.37
C LEU A 327 -16.87 -15.84 -11.48
N THR A 328 -17.26 -16.89 -10.76
CA THR A 328 -16.58 -18.18 -10.67
C THR A 328 -17.61 -19.33 -10.74
N ALA A 329 -17.17 -20.56 -10.81
CA ALA A 329 -18.05 -21.75 -10.72
C ALA A 329 -18.90 -21.78 -9.43
N ARG A 330 -18.58 -20.95 -8.42
CA ARG A 330 -19.33 -20.82 -7.16
C ARG A 330 -20.33 -19.67 -7.16
N SER A 331 -20.38 -18.87 -8.23
CA SER A 331 -21.29 -17.74 -8.34
C SER A 331 -22.72 -18.20 -8.60
N GLY A 332 -23.66 -17.58 -7.90
CA GLY A 332 -25.08 -17.88 -8.05
C GLY A 332 -25.74 -17.12 -9.22
N ARG A 333 -27.00 -17.48 -9.55
CA ARG A 333 -27.79 -16.81 -10.59
C ARG A 333 -27.93 -15.29 -10.37
N ALA A 334 -28.02 -14.84 -9.11
CA ALA A 334 -28.15 -13.44 -8.79
C ALA A 334 -26.92 -12.64 -9.24
N ALA A 335 -25.72 -13.15 -9.03
CA ALA A 335 -24.48 -12.51 -9.45
C ALA A 335 -24.35 -12.44 -10.98
N LEU A 336 -24.67 -13.54 -11.68
CA LEU A 336 -24.69 -13.54 -13.14
C LEU A 336 -25.72 -12.56 -13.69
N LYS A 337 -26.95 -12.54 -13.12
CA LYS A 337 -28.00 -11.59 -13.49
C LYS A 337 -27.56 -10.16 -13.31
N HIS A 338 -26.95 -9.84 -12.16
CA HIS A 338 -26.41 -8.50 -11.88
C HIS A 338 -25.33 -8.12 -12.92
N ARG A 339 -24.39 -9.01 -13.22
CA ARG A 339 -23.35 -8.73 -14.21
C ARG A 339 -23.90 -8.53 -15.62
N LEU A 340 -24.88 -9.34 -16.02
CA LEU A 340 -25.59 -9.16 -17.29
C LEU A 340 -26.30 -7.79 -17.35
N HIS A 341 -26.95 -7.39 -16.25
CA HIS A 341 -27.57 -6.05 -16.15
C HIS A 341 -26.55 -4.92 -16.29
N VAL A 342 -25.38 -5.01 -15.61
CA VAL A 342 -24.26 -4.05 -15.75
C VAL A 342 -23.76 -3.98 -17.19
N LEU A 343 -23.75 -5.12 -17.89
CA LEU A 343 -23.40 -5.20 -19.32
C LEU A 343 -24.53 -4.74 -20.27
N GLY A 344 -25.66 -4.25 -19.72
CA GLY A 344 -26.81 -3.80 -20.49
C GLY A 344 -27.63 -4.89 -21.13
N LEU A 345 -27.51 -6.13 -20.62
CA LEU A 345 -28.23 -7.31 -21.12
C LEU A 345 -29.35 -7.70 -20.17
N GLU A 346 -30.57 -7.35 -20.52
CA GLU A 346 -31.77 -7.82 -19.82
C GLU A 346 -32.34 -9.05 -20.50
N MET A 347 -32.76 -10.04 -19.70
CA MET A 347 -33.33 -11.29 -20.25
C MET A 347 -34.41 -11.86 -19.35
N THR A 348 -35.27 -12.69 -19.94
CA THR A 348 -36.30 -13.43 -19.20
C THR A 348 -35.65 -14.46 -18.27
N GLN A 349 -36.40 -14.89 -17.24
CA GLN A 349 -35.91 -15.88 -16.28
C GLN A 349 -35.50 -17.21 -16.97
N GLU A 350 -36.28 -17.68 -17.93
CA GLU A 350 -36.00 -18.91 -18.69
C GLU A 350 -34.68 -18.82 -19.47
N LYS A 351 -34.40 -17.64 -20.07
CA LYS A 351 -33.13 -17.40 -20.77
C LYS A 351 -31.96 -17.32 -19.80
N LEU A 352 -32.17 -16.67 -18.67
CA LEU A 352 -31.16 -16.57 -17.60
C LEU A 352 -30.77 -17.96 -17.07
N ASP A 353 -31.74 -18.85 -16.84
CA ASP A 353 -31.48 -20.20 -16.33
C ASP A 353 -30.62 -21.02 -17.32
N LYS A 354 -30.91 -20.90 -18.61
CA LYS A 354 -30.09 -21.54 -19.64
C LYS A 354 -28.67 -20.98 -19.74
N VAL A 355 -28.54 -19.65 -19.72
CA VAL A 355 -27.24 -18.96 -19.70
C VAL A 355 -26.46 -19.35 -18.45
N TYR A 356 -27.11 -19.50 -17.30
CA TYR A 356 -26.47 -19.92 -16.07
C TYR A 356 -25.94 -21.37 -16.13
N GLU A 357 -26.66 -22.31 -16.74
CA GLU A 357 -26.16 -23.67 -16.94
C GLU A 357 -24.89 -23.68 -17.82
N ASP A 358 -24.91 -22.92 -18.91
CA ASP A 358 -23.76 -22.82 -19.80
C ASP A 358 -22.58 -22.05 -19.16
N PHE A 359 -22.89 -21.06 -18.34
CA PHE A 359 -21.90 -20.36 -17.50
C PHE A 359 -21.18 -21.31 -16.53
N LEU A 360 -21.90 -22.18 -15.84
CA LEU A 360 -21.29 -23.17 -14.93
C LEU A 360 -20.35 -24.13 -15.68
N LYS A 361 -20.77 -24.63 -16.85
CA LYS A 361 -19.91 -25.48 -17.69
C LYS A 361 -18.63 -24.78 -18.15
N LEU A 362 -18.72 -23.47 -18.41
CA LEU A 362 -17.55 -22.66 -18.77
C LEU A 362 -16.66 -22.42 -17.56
N ALA A 363 -17.26 -22.06 -16.41
CA ALA A 363 -16.55 -21.75 -15.18
C ALA A 363 -15.82 -22.95 -14.57
N ASP A 364 -16.29 -24.18 -14.83
CA ASP A 364 -15.57 -25.41 -14.47
C ASP A 364 -14.30 -25.62 -15.30
N LYS A 365 -14.24 -25.03 -16.50
CA LYS A 365 -13.12 -25.20 -17.45
C LYS A 365 -12.17 -24.00 -17.46
N LYS A 366 -12.68 -22.82 -17.10
CA LYS A 366 -11.95 -21.54 -17.20
C LYS A 366 -11.95 -20.85 -15.85
N LYS A 367 -10.76 -20.56 -15.33
CA LYS A 367 -10.56 -20.01 -13.99
C LYS A 367 -11.03 -18.54 -13.86
N ASP A 368 -10.84 -17.74 -14.90
CA ASP A 368 -11.22 -16.34 -14.95
C ASP A 368 -12.28 -16.13 -16.02
N ILE A 369 -13.52 -15.90 -15.61
CA ILE A 369 -14.64 -15.59 -16.51
C ILE A 369 -14.64 -14.10 -16.80
N THR A 370 -14.56 -13.75 -18.07
CA THR A 370 -14.58 -12.37 -18.55
C THR A 370 -15.98 -11.93 -18.98
N ASP A 371 -16.16 -10.61 -19.10
CA ASP A 371 -17.41 -10.05 -19.63
C ASP A 371 -17.72 -10.54 -21.03
N ASP A 372 -16.69 -10.71 -21.87
CA ASP A 372 -16.85 -11.25 -23.23
C ASP A 372 -17.39 -12.70 -23.21
N ASP A 373 -16.92 -13.52 -22.26
CA ASP A 373 -17.47 -14.86 -22.07
C ASP A 373 -18.95 -14.81 -21.73
N ILE A 374 -19.34 -13.88 -20.85
CA ILE A 374 -20.73 -13.72 -20.43
C ILE A 374 -21.60 -13.23 -21.58
N MET A 375 -21.11 -12.29 -22.38
CA MET A 375 -21.80 -11.79 -23.56
C MET A 375 -22.01 -12.89 -24.60
N VAL A 376 -21.01 -13.72 -24.83
CA VAL A 376 -21.13 -14.90 -25.74
C VAL A 376 -22.18 -15.89 -25.23
N LEU A 377 -22.16 -16.20 -23.94
CA LEU A 377 -23.14 -17.10 -23.30
C LEU A 377 -24.55 -16.53 -23.36
N ALA A 378 -24.71 -15.24 -23.24
CA ALA A 378 -26.00 -14.54 -23.31
C ALA A 378 -26.59 -14.56 -24.74
N GLY A 379 -25.83 -15.03 -25.74
CA GLY A 379 -26.22 -14.98 -27.14
C GLY A 379 -26.32 -13.55 -27.67
N ALA A 380 -25.65 -12.61 -27.00
CA ALA A 380 -25.35 -11.32 -27.56
C ALA A 380 -24.40 -11.62 -28.73
N ASP A 381 -24.91 -11.49 -29.93
CA ASP A 381 -24.14 -11.71 -31.14
C ASP A 381 -22.81 -10.97 -31.03
N ARG A 382 -21.72 -11.64 -31.46
CA ARG A 382 -20.43 -11.02 -31.73
C ARG A 382 -20.47 -9.97 -32.85
N ASN A 383 -21.66 -9.47 -33.17
CA ASN A 383 -21.89 -8.26 -33.91
C ASN A 383 -21.79 -7.02 -33.01
N VAL A 384 -20.86 -7.00 -32.04
CA VAL A 384 -20.10 -5.77 -31.82
C VAL A 384 -19.32 -5.66 -33.14
N ASN A 385 -19.88 -4.92 -34.09
CA ASN A 385 -19.13 -4.45 -35.24
C ASN A 385 -17.86 -3.84 -34.65
N HIS A 386 -16.75 -4.58 -34.69
CA HIS A 386 -15.43 -4.02 -34.47
C HIS A 386 -15.26 -3.07 -35.64
N HIS A 387 -15.76 -1.84 -35.44
CA HIS A 387 -15.66 -0.79 -36.44
C HIS A 387 -14.19 -0.50 -36.75
N ILE A 388 -13.31 -0.83 -35.80
CA ILE A 388 -11.87 -0.59 -35.88
C ILE A 388 -11.15 -1.93 -35.71
N LYS A 389 -10.36 -2.30 -36.71
CA LYS A 389 -9.50 -3.50 -36.68
C LYS A 389 -8.08 -3.10 -37.01
N LEU A 390 -7.11 -3.68 -36.30
CA LEU A 390 -5.69 -3.57 -36.65
C LEU A 390 -5.42 -4.44 -37.89
N GLU A 391 -4.87 -3.86 -38.94
CA GLU A 391 -4.50 -4.58 -40.16
C GLU A 391 -3.03 -4.96 -40.16
N TYR A 392 -2.17 -4.02 -39.79
CA TYR A 392 -0.74 -4.27 -39.58
C TYR A 392 -0.17 -3.36 -38.50
N LEU A 393 0.92 -3.81 -37.90
CA LEU A 393 1.73 -3.06 -36.96
C LEU A 393 3.20 -3.33 -37.25
N GLN A 394 3.97 -2.27 -37.47
CA GLN A 394 5.40 -2.34 -37.59
C GLN A 394 6.03 -1.43 -36.53
N VAL A 395 6.96 -1.97 -35.72
CA VAL A 395 7.63 -1.22 -34.66
C VAL A 395 9.13 -1.37 -34.78
N THR A 396 9.83 -0.24 -34.72
CA THR A 396 11.28 -0.18 -34.60
C THR A 396 11.62 0.37 -33.22
N SER A 397 12.34 -0.43 -32.42
CA SER A 397 12.74 -0.07 -31.06
C SER A 397 14.06 -0.74 -30.70
N GLY A 398 14.87 -0.13 -29.84
CA GLY A 398 16.15 -0.66 -29.41
C GLY A 398 16.90 0.29 -28.49
N VAL A 399 18.03 -0.16 -27.97
CA VAL A 399 18.87 0.67 -27.10
C VAL A 399 19.54 1.77 -27.95
N GLY A 400 19.40 3.02 -27.51
CA GLY A 400 20.00 4.17 -28.19
C GLY A 400 19.24 4.68 -29.42
N VAL A 401 18.08 4.10 -29.75
CA VAL A 401 17.21 4.59 -30.83
C VAL A 401 15.85 4.99 -30.28
N ARG A 402 15.25 5.98 -30.94
CA ARG A 402 13.88 6.42 -30.60
C ARG A 402 12.88 5.40 -31.14
N SER A 403 11.95 4.94 -30.29
CA SER A 403 10.90 4.02 -30.74
C SER A 403 9.98 4.68 -31.75
N VAL A 404 9.71 4.00 -32.86
CA VAL A 404 8.80 4.40 -33.94
C VAL A 404 7.82 3.25 -34.19
N ALA A 405 6.54 3.57 -34.31
CA ALA A 405 5.52 2.63 -34.74
C ALA A 405 4.78 3.16 -35.97
N SER A 406 4.53 2.30 -36.96
CA SER A 406 3.63 2.50 -38.09
C SER A 406 2.55 1.44 -38.07
N LEU A 407 1.30 1.81 -38.23
CA LEU A 407 0.17 0.87 -38.20
C LEU A 407 -0.94 1.27 -39.17
N GLY A 408 -1.68 0.27 -39.61
CA GLY A 408 -2.89 0.40 -40.41
C GLY A 408 -4.11 -0.04 -39.61
N LEU A 409 -5.16 0.76 -39.66
CA LEU A 409 -6.46 0.46 -39.07
C LEU A 409 -7.51 0.41 -40.18
N ASN A 410 -8.36 -0.61 -40.14
CA ASN A 410 -9.59 -0.64 -40.90
C ASN A 410 -10.73 -0.10 -40.04
N ILE A 411 -11.34 0.97 -40.43
CA ILE A 411 -12.47 1.60 -39.74
C ILE A 411 -13.71 1.53 -40.65
N SER A 412 -14.61 0.62 -40.30
CA SER A 412 -15.86 0.42 -41.07
C SER A 412 -15.67 0.14 -42.56
N GLY A 413 -14.56 -0.51 -42.92
CA GLY A 413 -14.21 -0.84 -44.32
C GLY A 413 -13.24 0.12 -45.01
N GLU A 414 -12.94 1.28 -44.42
CA GLU A 414 -11.95 2.22 -44.89
C GLU A 414 -10.59 2.01 -44.21
N HIS A 415 -9.51 2.15 -44.97
CA HIS A 415 -8.14 1.95 -44.53
C HIS A 415 -7.48 3.29 -44.12
N PHE A 416 -6.90 3.33 -42.92
CA PHE A 416 -6.20 4.49 -42.37
C PHE A 416 -4.83 4.09 -41.87
N GLU A 417 -3.83 4.92 -42.15
CA GLU A 417 -2.46 4.69 -41.72
C GLU A 417 -1.92 5.87 -40.90
N ALA A 418 -1.09 5.57 -39.92
CA ALA A 418 -0.34 6.57 -39.17
C ALA A 418 0.98 6.02 -38.67
N ALA A 419 1.94 6.92 -38.44
CA ALA A 419 3.20 6.62 -37.81
C ALA A 419 3.50 7.65 -36.72
N ALA A 420 4.02 7.18 -35.59
CA ALA A 420 4.36 8.04 -34.47
C ALA A 420 5.65 7.57 -33.76
N THR A 421 6.28 8.53 -33.06
CA THR A 421 7.42 8.26 -32.18
C THR A 421 6.98 8.29 -30.73
N GLY A 422 7.61 7.47 -29.87
CA GLY A 422 7.30 7.38 -28.46
C GLY A 422 8.52 7.19 -27.56
N ASN A 423 8.28 7.21 -26.25
CA ASN A 423 9.29 6.92 -25.23
C ASN A 423 9.61 5.42 -25.15
N GLY A 424 8.74 4.60 -25.73
CA GLY A 424 8.89 3.15 -25.86
C GLY A 424 7.98 2.64 -26.99
N PRO A 425 8.06 1.33 -27.35
CA PRO A 425 7.34 0.76 -28.47
C PRO A 425 5.81 0.85 -28.31
N VAL A 426 5.28 0.60 -27.13
CA VAL A 426 3.84 0.69 -26.83
C VAL A 426 3.36 2.15 -26.91
N ASP A 427 4.12 3.10 -26.35
CA ASP A 427 3.77 4.53 -26.41
C ASP A 427 3.76 5.05 -27.86
N ALA A 428 4.72 4.62 -28.68
CA ALA A 428 4.74 4.95 -30.10
C ALA A 428 3.50 4.41 -30.83
N ALA A 429 3.15 3.15 -30.60
CA ALA A 429 2.00 2.52 -31.24
C ALA A 429 0.65 3.15 -30.81
N ILE A 430 0.45 3.40 -29.51
CA ILE A 430 -0.76 4.08 -29.01
C ILE A 430 -0.87 5.50 -29.60
N LYS A 431 0.23 6.25 -29.71
CA LYS A 431 0.25 7.56 -30.32
C LYS A 431 -0.15 7.51 -31.80
N ALA A 432 0.29 6.48 -32.54
CA ALA A 432 -0.13 6.28 -33.92
C ALA A 432 -1.64 6.02 -34.01
N VAL A 433 -2.22 5.19 -33.15
CA VAL A 433 -3.68 5.00 -33.07
C VAL A 433 -4.40 6.32 -32.78
N LYS A 434 -3.89 7.12 -31.81
CA LYS A 434 -4.49 8.42 -31.44
C LYS A 434 -4.50 9.43 -32.61
N GLN A 435 -3.53 9.38 -33.52
CA GLN A 435 -3.52 10.24 -34.71
C GLN A 435 -4.67 9.92 -35.67
N ILE A 436 -5.05 8.66 -35.80
CA ILE A 436 -6.18 8.22 -36.65
C ILE A 436 -7.51 8.52 -35.94
N ILE A 437 -7.64 8.14 -34.68
CA ILE A 437 -8.93 8.15 -33.94
C ILE A 437 -9.32 9.56 -33.46
N LYS A 438 -8.36 10.45 -33.20
CA LYS A 438 -8.54 11.86 -32.79
C LYS A 438 -9.44 12.09 -31.58
N ARG A 439 -9.57 11.10 -30.69
CA ARG A 439 -10.27 11.19 -29.39
C ARG A 439 -9.26 11.41 -28.28
N GLN A 440 -9.56 12.34 -27.36
CA GLN A 440 -8.73 12.53 -26.16
C GLN A 440 -9.14 11.49 -25.09
N MET A 441 -8.36 10.44 -25.01
CA MET A 441 -8.52 9.37 -24.04
C MET A 441 -7.30 9.30 -23.12
N THR A 442 -7.54 9.08 -21.84
CA THR A 442 -6.50 8.94 -20.82
C THR A 442 -6.36 7.47 -20.44
N LEU A 443 -5.17 6.90 -20.64
CA LEU A 443 -4.85 5.55 -20.14
C LEU A 443 -4.67 5.63 -18.62
N LYS A 444 -5.50 4.90 -17.86
CA LYS A 444 -5.47 4.88 -16.39
C LYS A 444 -4.73 3.66 -15.86
N GLU A 445 -4.91 2.51 -16.47
CA GLU A 445 -4.25 1.28 -16.08
C GLU A 445 -3.78 0.49 -17.30
N PHE A 446 -2.61 -0.12 -17.15
CA PHE A 446 -2.00 -0.97 -18.17
C PHE A 446 -1.32 -2.14 -17.47
N THR A 447 -1.88 -3.35 -17.66
CA THR A 447 -1.39 -4.57 -17.02
C THR A 447 -1.02 -5.60 -18.07
N ILE A 448 0.19 -6.14 -17.97
CA ILE A 448 0.69 -7.23 -18.81
C ILE A 448 0.76 -8.51 -17.97
N GLN A 449 0.22 -9.61 -18.48
CA GLN A 449 0.30 -10.93 -17.86
C GLN A 449 0.89 -11.94 -18.85
N ALA A 450 2.00 -12.56 -18.47
CA ALA A 450 2.53 -13.75 -19.16
C ALA A 450 1.91 -15.02 -18.55
N ILE A 451 1.55 -16.01 -19.38
CA ILE A 451 0.73 -17.13 -18.93
C ILE A 451 1.52 -18.41 -18.71
N SER A 452 2.69 -18.60 -19.33
CA SER A 452 3.44 -19.84 -19.20
C SER A 452 4.96 -19.77 -19.39
N LYS A 453 5.59 -20.92 -19.64
CA LYS A 453 7.04 -21.10 -19.67
C LYS A 453 7.53 -21.24 -21.12
N GLY A 454 7.87 -20.13 -21.76
CA GLY A 454 8.47 -20.15 -23.10
C GLY A 454 8.60 -18.74 -23.69
N SER A 455 9.44 -18.59 -24.72
CA SER A 455 9.69 -17.30 -25.40
C SER A 455 8.64 -16.99 -26.48
N ASP A 456 7.78 -17.92 -26.81
CA ASP A 456 6.75 -17.88 -27.87
C ASP A 456 5.33 -17.89 -27.33
N ASP A 457 5.17 -17.57 -26.05
CA ASP A 457 3.89 -17.62 -25.37
C ASP A 457 3.03 -16.38 -25.59
N VAL A 458 1.70 -16.55 -25.44
CA VAL A 458 0.73 -15.48 -25.63
C VAL A 458 0.76 -14.53 -24.42
N GLY A 459 1.20 -13.31 -24.65
CA GLY A 459 1.06 -12.21 -23.70
C GLY A 459 -0.38 -11.68 -23.68
N LYS A 460 -0.96 -11.54 -22.50
CA LYS A 460 -2.28 -10.90 -22.31
C LYS A 460 -2.09 -9.48 -21.77
N VAL A 461 -2.82 -8.55 -22.36
CA VAL A 461 -2.80 -7.14 -21.98
C VAL A 461 -4.21 -6.72 -21.59
N HIS A 462 -4.32 -6.10 -20.42
CA HIS A 462 -5.53 -5.44 -19.95
C HIS A 462 -5.27 -3.94 -19.88
N MET A 463 -6.19 -3.13 -20.39
CA MET A 463 -6.13 -1.67 -20.34
C MET A 463 -7.40 -1.07 -19.78
N GLN A 464 -7.26 0.01 -19.03
CA GLN A 464 -8.36 0.88 -18.64
C GLN A 464 -8.14 2.26 -19.24
N VAL A 465 -9.13 2.75 -19.94
CA VAL A 465 -9.09 4.06 -20.61
C VAL A 465 -10.27 4.89 -20.15
N GLU A 466 -10.01 6.11 -19.70
CA GLU A 466 -11.03 7.11 -19.38
C GLU A 466 -11.34 7.95 -20.63
N TYR A 467 -12.62 8.06 -20.95
CA TYR A 467 -13.14 8.95 -21.97
C TYR A 467 -14.45 9.56 -21.51
N ASP A 468 -14.54 10.88 -21.53
CA ASP A 468 -15.72 11.67 -21.14
C ASP A 468 -16.27 11.30 -19.72
N GLY A 469 -15.32 11.09 -18.77
CA GLY A 469 -15.65 10.73 -17.38
C GLY A 469 -16.09 9.28 -17.17
N GLN A 470 -16.09 8.45 -18.21
CA GLN A 470 -16.42 7.02 -18.13
C GLN A 470 -15.20 6.14 -18.35
N MET A 471 -15.16 4.99 -17.67
CA MET A 471 -14.07 4.01 -17.78
C MET A 471 -14.43 2.92 -18.77
N TYR A 472 -13.50 2.63 -19.68
CA TYR A 472 -13.62 1.56 -20.67
C TYR A 472 -12.47 0.57 -20.50
N TYR A 473 -12.81 -0.71 -20.49
CA TYR A 473 -11.87 -1.81 -20.26
C TYR A 473 -11.61 -2.53 -21.59
N GLY A 474 -10.34 -2.70 -21.95
CA GLY A 474 -9.94 -3.40 -23.17
C GLY A 474 -9.02 -4.57 -22.88
N PHE A 475 -9.09 -5.56 -23.75
CA PHE A 475 -8.29 -6.78 -23.69
C PHE A 475 -7.66 -7.07 -25.06
N GLY A 476 -6.39 -7.48 -25.01
CA GLY A 476 -5.66 -7.98 -26.19
C GLY A 476 -4.81 -9.17 -25.82
N ALA A 477 -4.67 -10.14 -26.72
CA ALA A 477 -3.88 -11.34 -26.51
C ALA A 477 -3.14 -11.73 -27.80
N ASN A 478 -1.80 -11.65 -27.75
CA ASN A 478 -0.95 -11.91 -28.90
C ASN A 478 0.40 -12.44 -28.42
N THR A 479 1.12 -13.17 -29.31
CA THR A 479 2.53 -13.53 -29.05
C THR A 479 3.45 -12.31 -29.05
N ASP A 480 3.07 -11.26 -29.79
CA ASP A 480 3.72 -9.94 -29.69
C ASP A 480 2.98 -9.06 -28.67
N ILE A 481 3.67 -8.73 -27.57
CA ILE A 481 3.11 -7.93 -26.49
C ILE A 481 2.74 -6.51 -26.92
N ILE A 482 3.38 -5.97 -27.96
CA ILE A 482 3.07 -4.64 -28.50
C ILE A 482 1.79 -4.71 -29.31
N ALA A 483 1.61 -5.77 -30.12
CA ALA A 483 0.38 -6.04 -30.84
C ALA A 483 -0.78 -6.26 -29.84
N ALA A 484 -0.59 -7.08 -28.80
CA ALA A 484 -1.59 -7.28 -27.74
C ALA A 484 -1.97 -5.96 -27.06
N SER A 485 -1.01 -5.04 -26.86
CA SER A 485 -1.27 -3.71 -26.27
C SER A 485 -2.11 -2.82 -27.19
N VAL A 486 -1.84 -2.83 -28.49
CA VAL A 486 -2.63 -2.09 -29.49
C VAL A 486 -4.04 -2.66 -29.62
N GLU A 487 -4.17 -3.98 -29.63
CA GLU A 487 -5.46 -4.67 -29.66
C GLU A 487 -6.31 -4.33 -28.42
N ALA A 488 -5.72 -4.32 -27.23
CA ALA A 488 -6.40 -3.94 -26.00
C ALA A 488 -6.87 -2.47 -26.05
N TYR A 489 -6.06 -1.57 -26.59
CA TYR A 489 -6.42 -0.17 -26.73
C TYR A 489 -7.55 0.04 -27.75
N ILE A 490 -7.50 -0.65 -28.89
CA ILE A 490 -8.56 -0.64 -29.92
C ILE A 490 -9.86 -1.23 -29.36
N ASP A 491 -9.78 -2.26 -28.54
CA ASP A 491 -10.95 -2.86 -27.88
C ASP A 491 -11.65 -1.85 -26.93
N CYS A 492 -10.88 -1.05 -26.16
CA CYS A 492 -11.46 0.07 -25.41
C CYS A 492 -12.21 1.04 -26.33
N ILE A 493 -11.60 1.41 -27.47
CA ILE A 493 -12.20 2.37 -28.40
C ILE A 493 -13.48 1.83 -29.03
N ASN A 494 -13.51 0.57 -29.42
CA ASN A 494 -14.69 -0.09 -30.00
C ASN A 494 -15.87 -0.14 -29.01
N LYS A 495 -15.62 -0.12 -27.69
CA LYS A 495 -16.64 -0.07 -26.64
C LYS A 495 -17.20 1.32 -26.36
N ILE A 496 -16.52 2.39 -26.83
CA ILE A 496 -17.01 3.76 -26.74
C ILE A 496 -18.10 3.97 -27.80
N ARG A 497 -19.35 3.83 -27.39
CA ARG A 497 -20.50 4.10 -28.27
C ARG A 497 -20.54 5.57 -28.69
N LYS A 498 -20.98 5.82 -29.93
CA LYS A 498 -21.22 7.17 -30.45
C LYS A 498 -22.42 7.81 -29.77
#